data_dd93bd1324b6bc43b3c21e377dd80ecf
#
_entry.id   dd93bd1324b6bc43b3c21e377dd80ecf
#
_cell.length_a   1.000
_cell.length_b   1.000
_cell.length_c   1.000
_cell.angle_alpha   90.00
_cell.angle_beta   90.00
_cell.angle_gamma   90.00
#
_symmetry.space_group_name_H-M   'P 1'
#
loop_
_entity.id
_entity.type
_entity.pdbx_description
1 polymer ?
#
loop_
_entity_poly.entity_id
_entity_poly.type
_entity_poly.pdbx_seq_one_letter_code
_entity_poly.pdbx_strand_id
1 'polypeptide(L)'
;ALQKYSGLPKNKIIGMAGILDSSRFIYFLSKEFQVPVQKIKSLVLGGHGDSMVAMLGHTQIEGKKINDLVKEGKISQQKLDEIVDRTKKGGAEIVKLLEKGSAFYAPAASGVEMAESYLSDLKKQLPCAVYLNGEYGAKEIYAGVPVIIGSGGVEKIIQISLSDEEKINFKKSINTVEELFNAAKKIDPDLA
;
A
#
# COMPACT_ATOMS: atom_id res chain seq x y z
N ALA A 1 5.62 16.21 7.59
CA ALA A 1 4.94 17.51 7.74
C ALA A 1 3.71 17.41 8.66
N LEU A 2 2.65 16.66 8.29
CA LEU A 2 1.40 16.62 9.08
C LEU A 2 1.65 16.30 10.57
N GLN A 3 2.44 15.28 10.88
CA GLN A 3 2.75 14.87 12.25
C GLN A 3 3.46 15.99 13.03
N LYS A 4 4.37 16.72 12.40
CA LYS A 4 5.12 17.81 13.02
C LYS A 4 4.20 19.01 13.34
N TYR A 5 3.40 19.43 12.36
CA TYR A 5 2.65 20.69 12.46
C TYR A 5 1.26 20.55 13.08
N SER A 6 0.67 19.36 13.09
CA SER A 6 -0.67 19.16 13.68
C SER A 6 -0.64 18.99 15.20
N GLY A 7 0.49 18.59 15.76
CA GLY A 7 0.58 18.19 17.18
C GLY A 7 -0.17 16.90 17.53
N LEU A 8 -0.74 16.23 16.54
CA LEU A 8 -1.45 14.96 16.75
C LEU A 8 -0.48 13.81 17.10
N PRO A 9 -0.88 12.86 17.94
CA PRO A 9 -0.06 11.69 18.21
C PRO A 9 0.10 10.82 16.96
N LYS A 10 1.24 10.12 16.85
CA LYS A 10 1.63 9.36 15.67
C LYS A 10 0.58 8.33 15.22
N ASN A 11 -0.11 7.70 16.16
CA ASN A 11 -1.17 6.71 15.87
C ASN A 11 -2.47 7.32 15.30
N LYS A 12 -2.61 8.64 15.32
CA LYS A 12 -3.73 9.36 14.69
C LYS A 12 -3.40 9.89 13.29
N ILE A 13 -2.17 9.71 12.84
CA ILE A 13 -1.71 10.16 11.53
C ILE A 13 -1.50 8.94 10.65
N ILE A 14 -2.38 8.79 9.67
CA ILE A 14 -2.45 7.62 8.81
C ILE A 14 -2.53 8.10 7.36
N GLY A 15 -1.59 7.61 6.55
CA GLY A 15 -1.57 7.92 5.12
C GLY A 15 -2.35 6.88 4.30
N MET A 16 -3.20 7.37 3.41
CA MET A 16 -3.93 6.55 2.45
C MET A 16 -3.03 6.26 1.25
N ALA A 17 -2.50 5.04 1.14
CA ALA A 17 -1.63 4.60 0.05
C ALA A 17 -1.84 3.12 -0.27
N GLY A 18 -1.39 2.21 0.57
CA GLY A 18 -1.44 0.77 0.33
C GLY A 18 -2.85 0.22 0.10
N ILE A 19 -3.86 0.77 0.76
CA ILE A 19 -5.27 0.40 0.54
C ILE A 19 -5.69 0.68 -0.92
N LEU A 20 -5.32 1.84 -1.46
CA LEU A 20 -5.58 2.20 -2.86
C LEU A 20 -4.80 1.30 -3.83
N ASP A 21 -3.51 1.10 -3.59
CA ASP A 21 -2.65 0.31 -4.46
C ASP A 21 -3.06 -1.16 -4.44
N SER A 22 -3.43 -1.71 -3.26
CA SER A 22 -3.98 -3.06 -3.14
C SER A 22 -5.29 -3.22 -3.90
N SER A 23 -6.19 -2.24 -3.84
CA SER A 23 -7.46 -2.26 -4.56
C SER A 23 -7.25 -2.28 -6.08
N ARG A 24 -6.29 -1.51 -6.59
CA ARG A 24 -5.92 -1.51 -8.02
C ARG A 24 -5.34 -2.85 -8.44
N PHE A 25 -4.42 -3.40 -7.64
CA PHE A 25 -3.79 -4.68 -7.91
C PHE A 25 -4.84 -5.81 -7.93
N ILE A 26 -5.71 -5.86 -6.93
CA ILE A 26 -6.83 -6.81 -6.86
C ILE A 26 -7.75 -6.65 -8.07
N TYR A 27 -8.07 -5.42 -8.48
CA TYR A 27 -8.90 -5.18 -9.66
C TYR A 27 -8.27 -5.72 -10.94
N PHE A 28 -6.98 -5.47 -11.19
CA PHE A 28 -6.32 -5.97 -12.39
C PHE A 28 -6.19 -7.50 -12.38
N LEU A 29 -5.92 -8.12 -11.24
CA LEU A 29 -5.98 -9.57 -11.08
C LEU A 29 -7.38 -10.13 -11.34
N SER A 30 -8.42 -9.45 -10.83
CA SER A 30 -9.82 -9.82 -11.08
C SER A 30 -10.17 -9.84 -12.56
N LYS A 31 -9.67 -8.87 -13.33
CA LYS A 31 -9.86 -8.83 -14.78
C LYS A 31 -9.12 -9.95 -15.50
N GLU A 32 -7.89 -10.23 -15.10
CA GLU A 32 -7.07 -11.29 -15.71
C GLU A 32 -7.65 -12.68 -15.48
N PHE A 33 -8.03 -12.98 -14.22
CA PHE A 33 -8.58 -14.29 -13.85
C PHE A 33 -10.08 -14.43 -14.07
N GLN A 34 -10.77 -13.35 -14.44
CA GLN A 34 -12.23 -13.30 -14.62
C GLN A 34 -13.00 -13.77 -13.36
N VAL A 35 -12.50 -13.40 -12.19
CA VAL A 35 -13.12 -13.72 -10.89
C VAL A 35 -13.50 -12.44 -10.14
N PRO A 36 -14.54 -12.47 -9.28
CA PRO A 36 -14.92 -11.33 -8.45
C PRO A 36 -13.77 -10.88 -7.54
N VAL A 37 -13.62 -9.57 -7.30
CA VAL A 37 -12.58 -8.98 -6.44
C VAL A 37 -12.58 -9.58 -5.02
N GLN A 38 -13.74 -9.98 -4.51
CA GLN A 38 -13.91 -10.60 -3.19
C GLN A 38 -13.24 -11.99 -3.09
N LYS A 39 -12.93 -12.62 -4.22
CA LYS A 39 -12.23 -13.90 -4.29
C LYS A 39 -10.70 -13.75 -4.31
N ILE A 40 -10.21 -12.51 -4.31
CA ILE A 40 -8.79 -12.19 -4.36
C ILE A 40 -8.36 -11.59 -3.02
N LYS A 41 -7.30 -12.13 -2.46
CA LYS A 41 -6.60 -11.56 -1.30
C LYS A 41 -5.23 -11.11 -1.76
N SER A 42 -4.90 -9.85 -1.51
CA SER A 42 -3.58 -9.30 -1.83
C SER A 42 -3.28 -8.08 -0.98
N LEU A 43 -2.01 -7.74 -0.88
CA LEU A 43 -1.50 -6.58 -0.15
C LEU A 43 -0.42 -5.89 -0.96
N VAL A 44 -0.40 -4.57 -0.88
CA VAL A 44 0.68 -3.72 -1.38
C VAL A 44 1.24 -2.92 -0.21
N LEU A 45 2.54 -2.96 -0.05
CA LEU A 45 3.27 -2.35 1.06
C LEU A 45 4.33 -1.36 0.57
N GLY A 46 4.98 -0.66 1.53
CA GLY A 46 6.07 0.28 1.26
C GLY A 46 5.60 1.69 0.94
N GLY A 47 6.26 2.34 0.00
CA GLY A 47 5.86 3.65 -0.53
C GLY A 47 4.66 3.54 -1.47
N HIS A 48 4.25 4.69 -2.04
CA HIS A 48 3.13 4.77 -2.98
C HIS A 48 3.64 4.91 -4.43
N GLY A 49 2.87 4.41 -5.39
CA GLY A 49 3.21 4.49 -6.82
C GLY A 49 4.42 3.62 -7.18
N ASP A 50 5.44 4.21 -7.82
CA ASP A 50 6.58 3.46 -8.37
C ASP A 50 7.37 2.69 -7.31
N SER A 51 7.38 3.17 -6.07
CA SER A 51 8.08 2.51 -4.95
C SER A 51 7.26 1.45 -4.22
N MET A 52 6.00 1.24 -4.58
CA MET A 52 5.15 0.21 -3.95
C MET A 52 5.67 -1.20 -4.19
N VAL A 53 5.38 -2.11 -3.28
CA VAL A 53 5.75 -3.53 -3.36
C VAL A 53 4.51 -4.40 -3.24
N ALA A 54 4.15 -5.10 -4.32
CA ALA A 54 3.08 -6.09 -4.31
C ALA A 54 3.56 -7.36 -3.58
N MET A 55 2.81 -7.80 -2.58
CA MET A 55 3.14 -8.98 -1.77
C MET A 55 2.64 -10.24 -2.46
N LEU A 56 3.42 -10.75 -3.43
CA LEU A 56 3.04 -11.93 -4.22
C LEU A 56 2.95 -13.20 -3.36
N GLY A 57 3.82 -13.33 -2.35
CA GLY A 57 3.77 -14.42 -1.38
C GLY A 57 2.47 -14.45 -0.56
N HIS A 58 1.77 -13.32 -0.46
CA HIS A 58 0.50 -13.17 0.25
C HIS A 58 -0.71 -13.00 -0.68
N THR A 59 -0.48 -13.10 -2.01
CA THR A 59 -1.55 -12.97 -3.00
C THR A 59 -2.20 -14.32 -3.28
N GLN A 60 -3.53 -14.36 -3.19
CA GLN A 60 -4.33 -15.56 -3.43
C GLN A 60 -5.52 -15.23 -4.33
N ILE A 61 -5.80 -16.15 -5.27
CA ILE A 61 -6.97 -16.13 -6.16
C ILE A 61 -7.81 -17.35 -5.79
N GLU A 62 -9.03 -17.16 -5.34
CA GLU A 62 -9.93 -18.24 -4.88
C GLU A 62 -9.27 -19.23 -3.89
N GLY A 63 -8.40 -18.68 -3.02
CA GLY A 63 -7.68 -19.45 -2.01
C GLY A 63 -6.38 -20.10 -2.48
N LYS A 64 -6.07 -20.10 -3.79
CA LYS A 64 -4.80 -20.58 -4.34
C LYS A 64 -3.76 -19.46 -4.38
N LYS A 65 -2.52 -19.76 -3.99
CA LYS A 65 -1.40 -18.82 -4.07
C LYS A 65 -1.09 -18.44 -5.52
N ILE A 66 -0.84 -17.16 -5.78
CA ILE A 66 -0.51 -16.68 -7.13
C ILE A 66 0.72 -17.38 -7.71
N ASN A 67 1.74 -17.65 -6.89
CA ASN A 67 2.96 -18.34 -7.31
C ASN A 67 2.70 -19.78 -7.76
N ASP A 68 1.71 -20.47 -7.19
CA ASP A 68 1.33 -21.81 -7.60
C ASP A 68 0.56 -21.75 -8.94
N LEU A 69 -0.29 -20.73 -9.15
CA LEU A 69 -0.98 -20.47 -10.40
C LEU A 69 0.01 -20.16 -11.54
N VAL A 70 1.12 -19.48 -11.26
CA VAL A 70 2.21 -19.28 -12.24
C VAL A 70 2.84 -20.63 -12.60
N LYS A 71 3.17 -21.48 -11.62
CA LYS A 71 3.73 -22.83 -11.87
C LYS A 71 2.78 -23.73 -12.65
N GLU A 72 1.47 -23.62 -12.41
CA GLU A 72 0.41 -24.34 -13.12
C GLU A 72 0.16 -23.79 -14.55
N GLY A 73 0.84 -22.71 -14.96
CA GLY A 73 0.67 -22.06 -16.25
C GLY A 73 -0.68 -21.33 -16.42
N LYS A 74 -1.39 -21.04 -15.31
CA LYS A 74 -2.65 -20.29 -15.32
C LYS A 74 -2.44 -18.80 -15.60
N ILE A 75 -1.28 -18.29 -15.29
CA ILE A 75 -0.79 -16.96 -15.65
C ILE A 75 0.73 -17.07 -15.88
N SER A 76 1.27 -16.36 -16.87
CA SER A 76 2.73 -16.29 -17.04
C SER A 76 3.35 -15.29 -16.05
N GLN A 77 4.62 -15.50 -15.69
CA GLN A 77 5.36 -14.53 -14.87
C GLN A 77 5.37 -13.15 -15.54
N GLN A 78 5.62 -13.10 -16.85
CA GLN A 78 5.60 -11.84 -17.61
C GLN A 78 4.26 -11.09 -17.44
N LYS A 79 3.14 -11.81 -17.54
CA LYS A 79 1.81 -11.20 -17.39
C LYS A 79 1.58 -10.67 -15.98
N LEU A 80 2.04 -11.40 -14.97
CA LEU A 80 1.98 -10.95 -13.57
C LEU A 80 2.81 -9.68 -13.35
N ASP A 81 4.01 -9.63 -13.92
CA ASP A 81 4.89 -8.45 -13.86
C ASP A 81 4.25 -7.23 -14.56
N GLU A 82 3.60 -7.42 -15.71
CA GLU A 82 2.82 -6.38 -16.40
C GLU A 82 1.69 -5.83 -15.52
N ILE A 83 0.98 -6.72 -14.79
CA ILE A 83 -0.09 -6.31 -13.87
C ILE A 83 0.46 -5.50 -12.71
N VAL A 84 1.59 -5.93 -12.11
CA VAL A 84 2.26 -5.19 -11.04
C VAL A 84 2.70 -3.81 -11.54
N ASP A 85 3.32 -3.73 -12.73
CA ASP A 85 3.78 -2.48 -13.31
C ASP A 85 2.62 -1.53 -13.63
N ARG A 86 1.52 -2.05 -14.19
CA ARG A 86 0.30 -1.28 -14.41
C ARG A 86 -0.31 -0.76 -13.10
N THR A 87 -0.24 -1.55 -12.03
CA THR A 87 -0.72 -1.11 -10.71
C THR A 87 0.07 0.10 -10.22
N LYS A 88 1.41 0.07 -10.35
CA LYS A 88 2.29 1.20 -10.02
C LYS A 88 1.90 2.47 -10.79
N LYS A 89 1.61 2.32 -12.07
CA LYS A 89 1.28 3.42 -13.00
C LYS A 89 -0.20 3.79 -13.03
N GLY A 90 -1.06 3.11 -12.26
CA GLY A 90 -2.52 3.26 -12.33
C GLY A 90 -3.02 4.69 -12.10
N GLY A 91 -2.38 5.47 -11.24
CA GLY A 91 -2.68 6.89 -11.06
C GLY A 91 -2.35 7.71 -12.30
N ALA A 92 -1.19 7.52 -12.87
CA ALA A 92 -0.74 8.22 -14.09
C ALA A 92 -1.61 7.85 -15.31
N GLU A 93 -2.04 6.58 -15.43
CA GLU A 93 -2.97 6.12 -16.47
C GLU A 93 -4.29 6.92 -16.41
N ILE A 94 -4.88 7.09 -15.22
CA ILE A 94 -6.11 7.84 -15.03
C ILE A 94 -5.91 9.33 -15.34
N VAL A 95 -4.84 9.95 -14.86
CA VAL A 95 -4.53 11.36 -15.14
C VAL A 95 -4.38 11.62 -16.63
N LYS A 96 -3.72 10.70 -17.35
CA LYS A 96 -3.58 10.78 -18.81
C LYS A 96 -4.93 10.71 -19.53
N LEU A 97 -5.86 9.88 -19.05
CA LEU A 97 -7.20 9.75 -19.64
C LEU A 97 -8.10 10.94 -19.32
N LEU A 98 -7.93 11.57 -18.16
CA LEU A 98 -8.71 12.74 -17.75
C LEU A 98 -8.22 14.04 -18.39
N GLU A 99 -6.97 14.06 -18.91
CA GLU A 99 -6.28 15.24 -19.47
C GLU A 99 -6.09 16.40 -18.48
N LYS A 100 -7.01 16.58 -17.54
CA LYS A 100 -6.98 17.60 -16.48
C LYS A 100 -7.37 16.99 -15.14
N GLY A 101 -6.72 17.44 -14.05
CA GLY A 101 -7.04 17.03 -12.68
C GLY A 101 -6.21 15.84 -12.21
N SER A 102 -6.73 15.12 -11.21
CA SER A 102 -6.09 13.98 -10.57
C SER A 102 -7.00 12.75 -10.57
N ALA A 103 -6.41 11.57 -10.37
CA ALA A 103 -7.17 10.38 -10.01
C ALA A 103 -7.72 10.56 -8.59
N PHE A 104 -9.03 10.71 -8.41
CA PHE A 104 -9.62 11.05 -7.10
C PHE A 104 -10.71 10.08 -6.62
N TYR A 105 -11.45 9.40 -7.49
CA TYR A 105 -12.52 8.48 -7.06
C TYR A 105 -12.02 7.32 -6.19
N ALA A 106 -11.04 6.56 -6.65
CA ALA A 106 -10.49 5.45 -5.89
C ALA A 106 -9.73 5.93 -4.62
N PRO A 107 -8.94 7.01 -4.65
CA PRO A 107 -8.40 7.63 -3.44
C PRO A 107 -9.46 8.04 -2.42
N ALA A 108 -10.56 8.68 -2.89
CA ALA A 108 -11.66 9.07 -2.00
C ALA A 108 -12.33 7.85 -1.36
N ALA A 109 -12.66 6.82 -2.14
CA ALA A 109 -13.24 5.58 -1.61
C ALA A 109 -12.33 4.91 -0.58
N SER A 110 -11.01 4.87 -0.84
CA SER A 110 -10.03 4.34 0.10
C SER A 110 -9.96 5.16 1.40
N GLY A 111 -10.01 6.50 1.29
CA GLY A 111 -10.05 7.38 2.46
C GLY A 111 -11.34 7.20 3.28
N VAL A 112 -12.49 7.03 2.62
CA VAL A 112 -13.77 6.75 3.27
C VAL A 112 -13.71 5.43 4.03
N GLU A 113 -13.17 4.36 3.45
CA GLU A 113 -13.04 3.07 4.14
C GLU A 113 -12.17 3.16 5.41
N MET A 114 -11.08 3.94 5.35
CA MET A 114 -10.25 4.22 6.54
C MET A 114 -11.05 5.00 7.59
N ALA A 115 -11.80 6.02 7.17
CA ALA A 115 -12.62 6.85 8.06
C ALA A 115 -13.75 6.04 8.70
N GLU A 116 -14.44 5.17 7.96
CA GLU A 116 -15.45 4.26 8.49
C GLU A 116 -14.87 3.34 9.57
N SER A 117 -13.69 2.76 9.31
CA SER A 117 -13.03 1.91 10.28
C SER A 117 -12.72 2.64 11.59
N TYR A 118 -12.28 3.89 11.48
CA TYR A 118 -11.97 4.74 12.63
C TYR A 118 -13.24 5.18 13.38
N LEU A 119 -14.22 5.73 12.66
CA LEU A 119 -15.42 6.33 13.26
C LEU A 119 -16.36 5.30 13.89
N SER A 120 -16.44 4.12 13.28
CA SER A 120 -17.32 3.02 13.73
C SER A 120 -16.59 1.93 14.52
N ASP A 121 -15.32 2.14 14.87
CA ASP A 121 -14.46 1.18 15.59
C ASP A 121 -14.46 -0.23 14.97
N LEU A 122 -14.43 -0.32 13.65
CA LEU A 122 -14.57 -1.60 12.95
C LEU A 122 -13.34 -2.49 13.07
N LYS A 123 -12.20 -1.94 13.48
CA LYS A 123 -10.92 -2.67 13.63
C LYS A 123 -10.51 -3.42 12.37
N LYS A 124 -10.78 -2.80 11.20
CA LYS A 124 -10.39 -3.37 9.92
C LYS A 124 -8.87 -3.45 9.81
N GLN A 125 -8.39 -4.54 9.23
CA GLN A 125 -7.00 -4.66 8.81
C GLN A 125 -6.85 -4.02 7.43
N LEU A 126 -6.13 -2.90 7.36
CA LEU A 126 -5.93 -2.12 6.13
C LEU A 126 -4.43 -1.86 5.91
N PRO A 127 -3.93 -1.92 4.68
CA PRO A 127 -2.56 -1.49 4.37
C PRO A 127 -2.51 0.03 4.24
N CYS A 128 -1.91 0.69 5.23
CA CYS A 128 -1.85 2.15 5.34
C CYS A 128 -0.43 2.61 5.68
N ALA A 129 -0.08 3.83 5.29
CA ALA A 129 1.18 4.44 5.69
C ALA A 129 1.08 4.94 7.12
N VAL A 130 1.91 4.36 8.00
CA VAL A 130 1.96 4.67 9.42
C VAL A 130 3.39 4.86 9.89
N TYR A 131 3.57 5.49 11.04
CA TYR A 131 4.88 5.66 11.65
C TYR A 131 5.44 4.33 12.13
N LEU A 132 6.61 3.97 11.61
CA LEU A 132 7.35 2.78 12.01
C LEU A 132 8.48 3.14 12.97
N ASN A 133 8.67 2.32 14.00
CA ASN A 133 9.71 2.50 15.01
C ASN A 133 10.43 1.18 15.33
N GLY A 134 10.78 0.44 14.33
CA GLY A 134 11.48 -0.85 14.40
C GLY A 134 10.78 -1.95 13.61
N GLU A 135 9.49 -1.80 13.35
CA GLU A 135 8.74 -2.77 12.55
C GLU A 135 9.32 -2.86 11.14
N TYR A 136 9.41 -4.07 10.62
CA TYR A 136 10.05 -4.37 9.33
C TYR A 136 11.50 -3.85 9.19
N GLY A 137 12.17 -3.54 10.31
CA GLY A 137 13.51 -2.96 10.33
C GLY A 137 13.57 -1.47 9.98
N ALA A 138 12.44 -0.80 9.79
CA ALA A 138 12.35 0.63 9.51
C ALA A 138 12.18 1.43 10.80
N LYS A 139 12.80 2.62 10.87
CA LYS A 139 12.72 3.50 12.04
C LYS A 139 12.42 4.93 11.61
N GLU A 140 11.59 5.61 12.43
CA GLU A 140 11.30 7.05 12.33
C GLU A 140 10.79 7.50 10.95
N ILE A 141 10.03 6.62 10.28
CA ILE A 141 9.51 6.87 8.95
C ILE A 141 8.05 6.42 8.82
N TYR A 142 7.30 7.11 7.97
CA TYR A 142 5.96 6.68 7.56
C TYR A 142 6.06 5.79 6.31
N ALA A 143 5.58 4.56 6.41
CA ALA A 143 5.54 3.63 5.29
C ALA A 143 4.31 2.74 5.33
N GLY A 144 3.89 2.24 4.18
CA GLY A 144 2.73 1.38 4.01
C GLY A 144 2.97 -0.02 4.55
N VAL A 145 2.21 -0.40 5.58
CA VAL A 145 2.21 -1.73 6.20
C VAL A 145 0.80 -2.12 6.62
N PRO A 146 0.49 -3.41 6.86
CA PRO A 146 -0.81 -3.81 7.35
C PRO A 146 -1.00 -3.31 8.79
N VAL A 147 -2.12 -2.64 9.05
CA VAL A 147 -2.47 -2.12 10.39
C VAL A 147 -3.92 -2.40 10.73
N ILE A 148 -4.23 -2.41 12.02
CA ILE A 148 -5.61 -2.38 12.52
C ILE A 148 -5.96 -0.93 12.79
N ILE A 149 -7.04 -0.43 12.18
CA ILE A 149 -7.60 0.89 12.41
C ILE A 149 -8.90 0.74 13.20
N GLY A 150 -8.95 1.34 14.36
CA GLY A 150 -10.14 1.46 15.21
C GLY A 150 -10.27 2.90 15.74
N SER A 151 -11.16 3.12 16.70
CA SER A 151 -11.41 4.46 17.29
C SER A 151 -10.19 5.06 17.99
N GLY A 152 -9.23 4.22 18.39
CA GLY A 152 -7.90 4.62 18.86
C GLY A 152 -6.98 5.22 17.78
N GLY A 153 -7.30 5.08 16.50
CA GLY A 153 -6.41 5.32 15.36
C GLY A 153 -5.74 4.01 14.93
N VAL A 154 -4.43 4.03 14.71
CA VAL A 154 -3.65 2.80 14.52
C VAL A 154 -3.53 2.10 15.87
N GLU A 155 -4.21 0.99 16.02
CA GLU A 155 -4.21 0.20 17.26
C GLU A 155 -3.13 -0.88 17.25
N LYS A 156 -2.77 -1.37 16.05
CA LYS A 156 -1.75 -2.41 15.88
C LYS A 156 -1.12 -2.36 14.49
N ILE A 157 0.19 -2.48 14.44
CA ILE A 157 0.94 -2.77 13.22
C ILE A 157 1.09 -4.30 13.13
N ILE A 158 0.73 -4.88 11.98
CA ILE A 158 0.82 -6.31 11.75
C ILE A 158 2.08 -6.60 10.93
N GLN A 159 2.99 -7.36 11.49
CA GLN A 159 4.18 -7.82 10.78
C GLN A 159 3.87 -9.17 10.10
N ILE A 160 3.87 -9.19 8.78
CA ILE A 160 3.75 -10.40 7.96
C ILE A 160 5.12 -10.94 7.58
N SER A 161 5.20 -12.24 7.31
CA SER A 161 6.44 -12.86 6.81
C SER A 161 6.68 -12.42 5.38
N LEU A 162 7.84 -11.85 5.10
CA LEU A 162 8.27 -11.49 3.75
C LEU A 162 9.24 -12.53 3.23
N SER A 163 9.13 -12.90 1.96
CA SER A 163 10.19 -13.64 1.27
C SER A 163 11.47 -12.79 1.18
N ASP A 164 12.60 -13.40 0.85
CA ASP A 164 13.86 -12.64 0.77
C ASP A 164 13.81 -11.58 -0.35
N GLU A 165 13.15 -11.88 -1.46
CA GLU A 165 12.91 -10.92 -2.52
C GLU A 165 11.99 -9.76 -2.06
N GLU A 166 10.90 -10.07 -1.38
CA GLU A 166 9.99 -9.06 -0.82
C GLU A 166 10.69 -8.17 0.21
N LYS A 167 11.58 -8.73 1.06
CA LYS A 167 12.41 -7.95 2.00
C LYS A 167 13.33 -6.97 1.26
N ILE A 168 14.02 -7.44 0.20
CA ILE A 168 14.91 -6.60 -0.61
C ILE A 168 14.10 -5.45 -1.26
N ASN A 169 12.97 -5.77 -1.87
CA ASN A 169 12.12 -4.79 -2.52
C ASN A 169 11.49 -3.80 -1.52
N PHE A 170 11.05 -4.29 -0.36
CA PHE A 170 10.52 -3.44 0.69
C PHE A 170 11.60 -2.49 1.23
N LYS A 171 12.83 -2.98 1.45
CA LYS A 171 13.95 -2.12 1.88
C LYS A 171 14.27 -1.03 0.84
N LYS A 172 14.28 -1.37 -0.45
CA LYS A 172 14.44 -0.36 -1.52
C LYS A 172 13.32 0.69 -1.47
N SER A 173 12.09 0.25 -1.26
CA SER A 173 10.92 1.12 -1.11
C SER A 173 11.07 2.09 0.07
N ILE A 174 11.50 1.60 1.23
CA ILE A 174 11.78 2.44 2.40
C ILE A 174 12.87 3.46 2.11
N ASN A 175 13.98 3.06 1.50
CA ASN A 175 15.06 3.97 1.13
C ASN A 175 14.56 5.13 0.23
N THR A 176 13.69 4.83 -0.74
CA THR A 176 13.08 5.87 -1.58
C THR A 176 12.25 6.87 -0.76
N VAL A 177 11.49 6.38 0.22
CA VAL A 177 10.71 7.25 1.12
C VAL A 177 11.64 8.10 1.99
N GLU A 178 12.75 7.53 2.49
CA GLU A 178 13.77 8.25 3.26
C GLU A 178 14.44 9.36 2.43
N GLU A 179 14.78 9.07 1.17
CA GLU A 179 15.35 10.07 0.24
C GLU A 179 14.39 11.24 0.03
N LEU A 180 13.09 10.96 -0.19
CA LEU A 180 12.07 11.99 -0.33
C LEU A 180 11.90 12.80 0.95
N PHE A 181 11.92 12.16 2.11
CA PHE A 181 11.83 12.83 3.39
C PHE A 181 13.07 13.71 3.64
N ASN A 182 14.27 13.23 3.31
CA ASN A 182 15.49 14.01 3.41
C ASN A 182 15.51 15.21 2.44
N ALA A 183 14.91 15.06 1.25
CA ALA A 183 14.72 16.18 0.34
C ALA A 183 13.74 17.23 0.93
N ALA A 184 12.65 16.77 1.55
CA ALA A 184 11.71 17.66 2.23
C ALA A 184 12.34 18.42 3.39
N LYS A 185 13.21 17.80 4.20
CA LYS A 185 13.97 18.47 5.28
C LYS A 185 14.92 19.56 4.79
N LYS A 186 15.43 19.44 3.56
CA LYS A 186 16.27 20.50 2.96
C LYS A 186 15.46 21.75 2.61
N ILE A 187 14.16 21.57 2.31
CA ILE A 187 13.23 22.67 2.00
C ILE A 187 12.68 23.28 3.30
N ASP A 188 12.38 22.41 4.25
CA ASP A 188 11.80 22.76 5.56
C ASP A 188 12.60 22.10 6.68
N PRO A 189 13.63 22.80 7.22
CA PRO A 189 14.50 22.27 8.29
C PRO A 189 13.76 21.89 9.57
N ASP A 190 12.59 22.48 9.83
CA ASP A 190 11.79 22.17 11.01
C ASP A 190 11.18 20.75 10.98
N LEU A 191 11.25 20.07 9.83
CA LEU A 191 10.88 18.66 9.69
C LEU A 191 11.93 17.68 10.26
N ALA A 192 13.09 18.18 10.67
CA ALA A 192 14.18 17.37 11.20
C ALA A 192 13.87 16.83 12.62
#